data_d842237d00994b7c3f1f452a4e53e58d
#
_entry.id   d842237d00994b7c3f1f452a4e53e58d
#
_cell.length_a   1.000
_cell.length_b   1.000
_cell.length_c   1.000
_cell.angle_alpha   90.00
_cell.angle_beta   90.00
_cell.angle_gamma   90.00
#
_symmetry.space_group_name_H-M   'P 1'
#
loop_
_entity.id
_entity.type
_entity.pdbx_description
1 polymer ?
#
loop_
_entity_poly.entity_id
_entity_poly.type
_entity_poly.pdbx_seq_one_letter_code
_entity_poly.pdbx_strand_id
1 'polypeptide(L)'
;MRDWLFLLRNETQQMFQLHSTIDVVTETVRARRRLDPELDGNITRRLHDDLIANLDEIVADFDGSIEFHGSDPHDRHVHAAAIAAGSNILLTSNGNDFGNPDLLPYEIYTPDEFFLLVDEGAQDSVRRVTKTQLNYWSAKRARGNSVKPLPAALTDAGCPLFAERVKGHVRFLAGPLPR
;
A
#
# COMPACT_ATOMS: atom_id res chain seq x y z
N MET A 1 5.49 -0.18 -1.76
CA MET A 1 4.33 -0.16 -0.85
C MET A 1 3.22 -1.10 -1.30
N ARG A 2 2.66 -0.97 -2.50
CA ARG A 2 1.57 -1.81 -3.02
C ARG A 2 1.78 -3.31 -2.78
N ASP A 3 2.91 -3.85 -3.16
CA ASP A 3 3.19 -5.29 -3.03
C ASP A 3 3.20 -5.74 -1.56
N TRP A 4 3.65 -4.87 -0.65
CA TRP A 4 3.57 -5.12 0.78
C TRP A 4 2.12 -5.17 1.26
N LEU A 5 1.29 -4.23 0.83
CA LEU A 5 -0.12 -4.17 1.20
C LEU A 5 -0.85 -5.46 0.80
N PHE A 6 -0.67 -5.92 -0.44
CA PHE A 6 -1.30 -7.13 -0.95
C PHE A 6 -0.77 -8.41 -0.27
N LEU A 7 0.56 -8.49 -0.06
CA LEU A 7 1.15 -9.64 0.64
C LEU A 7 0.69 -9.71 2.10
N LEU A 8 0.63 -8.57 2.80
CA LEU A 8 0.15 -8.53 4.18
C LEU A 8 -1.32 -8.91 4.27
N ARG A 9 -2.18 -8.38 3.39
CA ARG A 9 -3.59 -8.77 3.35
C ARG A 9 -3.75 -10.30 3.25
N ASN A 10 -3.00 -10.92 2.33
CA ASN A 10 -3.07 -12.36 2.11
C ASN A 10 -2.49 -13.15 3.29
N GLU A 11 -1.37 -12.70 3.85
CA GLU A 11 -0.65 -13.41 4.91
C GLU A 11 -1.32 -13.28 6.27
N THR A 12 -2.04 -12.19 6.52
CA THR A 12 -2.80 -11.96 7.76
C THR A 12 -4.19 -12.60 7.74
N GLN A 13 -4.49 -13.47 6.77
CA GLN A 13 -5.79 -14.12 6.61
C GLN A 13 -6.94 -13.12 6.54
N GLN A 14 -6.73 -12.05 5.79
CA GLN A 14 -7.71 -10.97 5.61
C GLN A 14 -8.06 -10.23 6.93
N MET A 15 -7.06 -9.96 7.77
CA MET A 15 -7.21 -9.10 8.95
C MET A 15 -7.81 -7.73 8.57
N PHE A 16 -7.62 -7.30 7.35
CA PHE A 16 -8.23 -6.11 6.76
C PHE A 16 -8.67 -6.38 5.31
N GLN A 17 -9.64 -5.62 4.85
CA GLN A 17 -10.12 -5.62 3.47
C GLN A 17 -9.60 -4.39 2.73
N LEU A 18 -9.36 -4.54 1.43
CA LEU A 18 -8.90 -3.48 0.55
C LEU A 18 -10.00 -3.11 -0.42
N HIS A 19 -10.55 -1.92 -0.24
CA HIS A 19 -11.52 -1.33 -1.14
C HIS A 19 -10.85 -0.22 -1.95
N SER A 20 -11.27 -0.02 -3.19
CA SER A 20 -10.82 1.08 -4.03
C SER A 20 -11.87 1.41 -5.08
N THR A 21 -11.63 2.45 -5.88
CA THR A 21 -12.48 2.80 -7.02
C THR A 21 -11.73 2.54 -8.33
N ILE A 22 -12.49 2.47 -9.44
CA ILE A 22 -11.89 2.38 -10.77
C ILE A 22 -11.05 3.63 -11.10
N ASP A 23 -11.41 4.78 -10.55
CA ASP A 23 -10.68 6.04 -10.74
C ASP A 23 -9.28 5.95 -10.11
N VAL A 24 -9.17 5.51 -8.85
CA VAL A 24 -7.89 5.32 -8.15
C VAL A 24 -7.01 4.28 -8.87
N VAL A 25 -7.60 3.17 -9.34
CA VAL A 25 -6.88 2.16 -10.14
C VAL A 25 -6.35 2.78 -11.43
N THR A 26 -7.19 3.55 -12.13
CA THR A 26 -6.82 4.24 -13.39
C THR A 26 -5.71 5.26 -13.15
N GLU A 27 -5.79 6.04 -12.08
CA GLU A 27 -4.77 7.02 -11.70
C GLU A 27 -3.42 6.34 -11.38
N THR A 28 -3.45 5.21 -10.70
CA THR A 28 -2.25 4.41 -10.41
C THR A 28 -1.57 3.94 -11.70
N VAL A 29 -2.34 3.44 -12.68
CA VAL A 29 -1.81 3.03 -13.99
C VAL A 29 -1.27 4.23 -14.76
N ARG A 30 -1.96 5.38 -14.73
CA ARG A 30 -1.50 6.63 -15.37
C ARG A 30 -0.22 7.17 -14.71
N ALA A 31 -0.13 7.11 -13.38
CA ALA A 31 1.08 7.52 -12.65
C ALA A 31 2.29 6.65 -13.06
N ARG A 32 2.10 5.34 -13.21
CA ARG A 32 3.16 4.45 -13.69
C ARG A 32 3.59 4.78 -15.12
N ARG A 33 2.65 5.11 -16.01
CA ARG A 33 2.94 5.53 -17.38
C ARG A 33 3.70 6.86 -17.44
N ARG A 34 3.37 7.82 -16.54
CA ARG A 34 4.09 9.11 -16.46
C ARG A 34 5.56 8.94 -16.07
N LEU A 35 5.87 7.97 -15.21
CA LEU A 35 7.26 7.66 -14.82
C LEU A 35 8.05 6.99 -15.94
N ASP A 36 7.39 6.31 -16.85
CA ASP A 36 7.99 5.61 -17.98
C ASP A 36 7.03 5.68 -19.18
N PRO A 37 7.14 6.75 -20.00
CA PRO A 37 6.23 6.96 -21.13
C PRO A 37 6.30 5.86 -22.20
N GLU A 38 7.45 5.19 -22.33
CA GLU A 38 7.70 4.12 -23.30
C GLU A 38 7.27 2.74 -22.79
N LEU A 39 6.73 2.66 -21.59
CA LEU A 39 6.31 1.40 -20.97
C LEU A 39 5.36 0.63 -21.89
N ASP A 40 5.65 -0.65 -22.10
CA ASP A 40 4.82 -1.55 -22.93
C ASP A 40 3.38 -1.62 -22.39
N GLY A 41 2.41 -1.63 -23.31
CA GLY A 41 0.98 -1.67 -23.00
C GLY A 41 0.56 -2.91 -22.21
N ASN A 42 1.24 -4.06 -22.42
CA ASN A 42 0.96 -5.27 -21.65
C ASN A 42 1.39 -5.12 -20.17
N ILE A 43 2.41 -4.30 -19.87
CA ILE A 43 2.83 -4.05 -18.49
C ILE A 43 1.78 -3.21 -17.76
N THR A 44 1.23 -2.17 -18.41
CA THR A 44 0.15 -1.38 -17.81
C THR A 44 -1.13 -2.17 -17.66
N ARG A 45 -1.47 -3.03 -18.61
CA ARG A 45 -2.62 -3.94 -18.51
C ARG A 45 -2.44 -4.91 -17.33
N ARG A 46 -1.29 -5.57 -17.22
CA ARG A 46 -1.00 -6.45 -16.08
C ARG A 46 -1.06 -5.71 -14.75
N LEU A 47 -0.52 -4.49 -14.69
CA LEU A 47 -0.63 -3.67 -13.48
C LEU A 47 -2.09 -3.41 -13.10
N HIS A 48 -2.93 -3.05 -14.08
CA HIS A 48 -4.37 -2.86 -13.86
C HIS A 48 -5.02 -4.15 -13.35
N ASP A 49 -4.81 -5.27 -14.05
CA ASP A 49 -5.40 -6.56 -13.72
C ASP A 49 -4.94 -7.04 -12.32
N ASP A 50 -3.65 -6.85 -11.99
CA ASP A 50 -3.10 -7.17 -10.67
C ASP A 50 -3.72 -6.31 -9.55
N LEU A 51 -3.96 -5.01 -9.81
CA LEU A 51 -4.64 -4.15 -8.84
C LEU A 51 -6.05 -4.66 -8.57
N ILE A 52 -6.86 -4.87 -9.61
CA ILE A 52 -8.23 -5.37 -9.47
C ILE A 52 -8.27 -6.72 -8.74
N ALA A 53 -7.39 -7.66 -9.10
CA ALA A 53 -7.37 -9.01 -8.54
C ALA A 53 -6.99 -9.06 -7.04
N ASN A 54 -6.33 -8.01 -6.52
CA ASN A 54 -5.91 -7.94 -5.13
C ASN A 54 -6.78 -7.02 -4.26
N LEU A 55 -7.84 -6.42 -4.81
CA LEU A 55 -8.86 -5.71 -4.05
C LEU A 55 -9.99 -6.67 -3.66
N ASP A 56 -10.57 -6.42 -2.49
CA ASP A 56 -11.77 -7.13 -2.04
C ASP A 56 -13.01 -6.57 -2.71
N GLU A 57 -13.02 -5.27 -2.97
CA GLU A 57 -14.12 -4.57 -3.60
C GLU A 57 -13.65 -3.40 -4.46
N ILE A 58 -14.29 -3.26 -5.62
CA ILE A 58 -14.28 -2.03 -6.41
C ILE A 58 -15.57 -1.29 -6.09
N VAL A 59 -15.45 -0.25 -5.29
CA VAL A 59 -16.58 0.59 -4.91
C VAL A 59 -17.03 1.40 -6.13
N ALA A 60 -18.20 1.07 -6.66
CA ALA A 60 -18.76 1.70 -7.84
C ALA A 60 -20.00 2.55 -7.55
N ASP A 61 -20.74 2.20 -6.50
CA ASP A 61 -21.99 2.87 -6.13
C ASP A 61 -21.72 3.81 -4.94
N PHE A 62 -21.43 5.07 -5.24
CA PHE A 62 -21.25 6.13 -4.24
C PHE A 62 -21.78 7.46 -4.74
N ASP A 63 -22.35 8.25 -3.84
CA ASP A 63 -22.86 9.59 -4.15
C ASP A 63 -21.71 10.62 -4.17
N GLY A 64 -21.26 10.99 -5.36
CA GLY A 64 -20.21 12.01 -5.55
C GLY A 64 -20.60 13.42 -5.11
N SER A 65 -21.87 13.68 -4.74
CA SER A 65 -22.35 14.97 -4.24
C SER A 65 -22.20 15.13 -2.73
N ILE A 66 -21.79 14.09 -2.00
CA ILE A 66 -21.54 14.15 -0.55
C ILE A 66 -20.64 15.34 -0.21
N GLU A 67 -21.00 16.03 0.88
CA GLU A 67 -20.24 17.17 1.36
C GLU A 67 -18.79 16.78 1.67
N PHE A 68 -17.87 17.55 1.13
CA PHE A 68 -16.43 17.32 1.29
C PHE A 68 -15.74 18.61 1.72
N HIS A 69 -15.13 18.60 2.89
CA HIS A 69 -14.46 19.75 3.49
C HIS A 69 -12.93 19.75 3.26
N GLY A 70 -12.46 18.87 2.40
CA GLY A 70 -11.03 18.78 2.03
C GLY A 70 -10.59 19.92 1.12
N SER A 71 -9.28 20.13 1.05
CA SER A 71 -8.66 21.21 0.26
C SER A 71 -8.52 20.84 -1.24
N ASP A 72 -8.40 19.55 -1.58
CA ASP A 72 -8.31 19.10 -2.97
C ASP A 72 -9.67 18.55 -3.46
N PRO A 73 -10.36 19.26 -4.37
CA PRO A 73 -11.63 18.79 -4.92
C PRO A 73 -11.52 17.48 -5.72
N HIS A 74 -10.30 17.12 -6.16
CA HIS A 74 -10.07 15.85 -6.86
C HIS A 74 -10.15 14.64 -5.93
N ASP A 75 -9.98 14.82 -4.62
CA ASP A 75 -10.09 13.74 -3.63
C ASP A 75 -11.53 13.49 -3.15
N ARG A 76 -12.50 14.31 -3.60
CA ARG A 76 -13.93 14.15 -3.23
C ARG A 76 -14.46 12.75 -3.53
N HIS A 77 -14.11 12.18 -4.68
CA HIS A 77 -14.58 10.84 -5.07
C HIS A 77 -14.03 9.74 -4.15
N VAL A 78 -12.81 9.92 -3.63
CA VAL A 78 -12.19 9.00 -2.67
C VAL A 78 -12.93 9.05 -1.33
N HIS A 79 -13.24 10.27 -0.85
CA HIS A 79 -14.05 10.48 0.35
C HIS A 79 -15.43 9.82 0.24
N ALA A 80 -16.14 10.10 -0.87
CA ALA A 80 -17.47 9.55 -1.11
C ALA A 80 -17.46 8.01 -1.14
N ALA A 81 -16.48 7.42 -1.82
CA ALA A 81 -16.31 5.98 -1.88
C ALA A 81 -15.95 5.37 -0.51
N ALA A 82 -15.11 6.02 0.29
CA ALA A 82 -14.78 5.56 1.63
C ALA A 82 -16.01 5.51 2.55
N ILE A 83 -16.90 6.50 2.44
CA ILE A 83 -18.18 6.52 3.16
C ILE A 83 -19.10 5.40 2.68
N ALA A 84 -19.28 5.26 1.36
CA ALA A 84 -20.16 4.24 0.78
C ALA A 84 -19.71 2.82 1.14
N ALA A 85 -18.40 2.58 1.17
CA ALA A 85 -17.83 1.30 1.57
C ALA A 85 -17.86 1.06 3.10
N GLY A 86 -18.24 2.04 3.92
CA GLY A 86 -18.13 1.95 5.37
C GLY A 86 -16.69 1.73 5.84
N SER A 87 -15.72 2.31 5.15
CA SER A 87 -14.31 2.14 5.46
C SER A 87 -13.97 2.68 6.84
N ASN A 88 -13.18 1.94 7.60
CA ASN A 88 -12.67 2.40 8.90
C ASN A 88 -11.40 3.25 8.73
N ILE A 89 -10.62 2.98 7.70
CA ILE A 89 -9.35 3.65 7.44
C ILE A 89 -9.29 4.09 5.98
N LEU A 90 -8.91 5.33 5.77
CA LEU A 90 -8.45 5.85 4.48
C LEU A 90 -6.93 5.84 4.45
N LEU A 91 -6.34 5.10 3.52
CA LEU A 91 -4.90 4.98 3.35
C LEU A 91 -4.42 5.98 2.28
N THR A 92 -3.75 7.04 2.71
CA THR A 92 -3.22 8.08 1.81
C THR A 92 -1.94 8.69 2.33
N SER A 93 -1.11 9.23 1.42
CA SER A 93 0.05 10.07 1.80
C SER A 93 -0.31 11.55 1.96
N ASN A 94 -1.50 11.95 1.52
CA ASN A 94 -1.98 13.34 1.48
C ASN A 94 -3.14 13.57 2.46
N GLY A 95 -3.02 13.04 3.69
CA GLY A 95 -4.12 13.12 4.67
C GLY A 95 -4.64 14.54 4.94
N ASN A 96 -3.78 15.55 4.85
CA ASN A 96 -4.14 16.95 5.03
C ASN A 96 -5.18 17.45 4.01
N ASP A 97 -5.29 16.81 2.85
CA ASP A 97 -6.21 17.23 1.80
C ASP A 97 -7.67 16.82 2.09
N PHE A 98 -7.90 15.99 3.11
CA PHE A 98 -9.24 15.52 3.51
C PHE A 98 -9.93 16.36 4.56
N GLY A 99 -9.32 17.46 5.03
CA GLY A 99 -9.90 18.40 5.99
C GLY A 99 -9.66 18.00 7.45
N ASN A 100 -10.61 18.36 8.34
CA ASN A 100 -10.46 18.06 9.77
C ASN A 100 -10.74 16.57 10.07
N PRO A 101 -9.75 15.80 10.55
CA PRO A 101 -9.92 14.38 10.85
C PRO A 101 -11.04 14.08 11.87
N ASP A 102 -11.29 14.97 12.82
CA ASP A 102 -12.32 14.78 13.85
C ASP A 102 -13.75 14.79 13.29
N LEU A 103 -13.93 15.24 12.05
CA LEU A 103 -15.23 15.30 11.38
C LEU A 103 -15.42 14.15 10.36
N LEU A 104 -14.40 13.32 10.17
CA LEU A 104 -14.47 12.22 9.20
C LEU A 104 -15.01 10.94 9.85
N PRO A 105 -15.82 10.14 9.15
CA PRO A 105 -16.33 8.87 9.64
C PRO A 105 -15.30 7.72 9.57
N TYR A 106 -14.08 8.00 9.17
CA TYR A 106 -12.95 7.08 9.07
C TYR A 106 -11.67 7.75 9.58
N GLU A 107 -10.70 6.94 9.95
CA GLU A 107 -9.36 7.41 10.30
C GLU A 107 -8.47 7.55 9.05
N ILE A 108 -7.55 8.50 9.07
CA ILE A 108 -6.58 8.67 7.98
C ILE A 108 -5.24 8.11 8.45
N TYR A 109 -4.69 7.19 7.67
CA TYR A 109 -3.38 6.63 7.90
C TYR A 109 -2.47 6.85 6.69
N THR A 110 -1.23 7.19 6.94
CA THR A 110 -0.17 7.04 5.95
C THR A 110 0.17 5.56 5.78
N PRO A 111 0.76 5.15 4.66
CA PRO A 111 1.24 3.77 4.49
C PRO A 111 2.22 3.33 5.58
N ASP A 112 3.06 4.23 6.09
CA ASP A 112 4.02 3.93 7.17
C ASP A 112 3.30 3.58 8.47
N GLU A 113 2.35 4.41 8.89
CA GLU A 113 1.53 4.20 10.08
C GLU A 113 0.69 2.92 9.97
N PHE A 114 0.08 2.69 8.81
CA PHE A 114 -0.72 1.49 8.58
C PHE A 114 0.11 0.21 8.68
N PHE A 115 1.30 0.18 8.08
CA PHE A 115 2.17 -0.99 8.18
C PHE A 115 2.69 -1.23 9.59
N LEU A 116 2.90 -0.17 10.40
CA LEU A 116 3.22 -0.30 11.81
C LEU A 116 2.05 -0.93 12.59
N LEU A 117 0.83 -0.47 12.33
CA LEU A 117 -0.39 -1.04 12.94
C LEU A 117 -0.51 -2.54 12.64
N VAL A 118 -0.26 -2.94 11.38
CA VAL A 118 -0.27 -4.36 10.99
C VAL A 118 0.87 -5.13 11.67
N ASP A 119 2.07 -4.54 11.80
CA ASP A 119 3.20 -5.21 12.50
C ASP A 119 2.90 -5.41 13.99
N GLU A 120 2.23 -4.47 14.63
CA GLU A 120 1.82 -4.59 16.04
C GLU A 120 0.79 -5.71 16.26
N GLY A 121 -0.16 -5.85 15.34
CA GLY A 121 -1.22 -6.86 15.43
C GLY A 121 -0.85 -8.24 14.88
N ALA A 122 0.10 -8.33 13.93
CA ALA A 122 0.40 -9.57 13.20
C ALA A 122 1.90 -9.71 12.85
N GLN A 123 2.77 -9.53 13.84
CA GLN A 123 4.23 -9.50 13.67
C GLN A 123 4.79 -10.74 12.93
N ASP A 124 4.26 -11.93 13.21
CA ASP A 124 4.74 -13.15 12.53
C ASP A 124 4.36 -13.16 11.03
N SER A 125 3.21 -12.62 10.68
CA SER A 125 2.82 -12.43 9.27
C SER A 125 3.75 -11.44 8.58
N VAL A 126 4.09 -10.32 9.23
CA VAL A 126 5.06 -9.35 8.70
C VAL A 126 6.44 -9.99 8.52
N ARG A 127 6.89 -10.86 9.43
CA ARG A 127 8.14 -11.64 9.27
C ARG A 127 8.10 -12.55 8.05
N ARG A 128 6.98 -13.25 7.82
CA ARG A 128 6.83 -14.13 6.63
C ARG A 128 6.83 -13.31 5.34
N VAL A 129 6.12 -12.18 5.30
CA VAL A 129 6.16 -11.26 4.15
C VAL A 129 7.57 -10.70 3.95
N THR A 130 8.28 -10.32 5.03
CA THR A 130 9.68 -9.88 4.95
C THR A 130 10.56 -10.96 4.29
N LYS A 131 10.42 -12.23 4.70
CA LYS A 131 11.16 -13.35 4.09
C LYS A 131 10.82 -13.51 2.60
N THR A 132 9.56 -13.43 2.23
CA THR A 132 9.09 -13.49 0.85
C THR A 132 9.71 -12.37 0.00
N GLN A 133 9.70 -11.16 0.51
CA GLN A 133 10.31 -10.00 -0.15
C GLN A 133 11.84 -10.15 -0.29
N LEU A 134 12.52 -10.61 0.75
CA LEU A 134 13.96 -10.86 0.68
C LEU A 134 14.31 -11.88 -0.40
N ASN A 135 13.54 -12.97 -0.51
CA ASN A 135 13.74 -13.99 -1.54
C ASN A 135 13.54 -13.40 -2.94
N TYR A 136 12.47 -12.64 -3.14
CA TYR A 136 12.19 -11.97 -4.41
C TYR A 136 13.33 -11.01 -4.82
N TRP A 137 13.79 -10.17 -3.90
CA TRP A 137 14.83 -9.20 -4.18
C TRP A 137 16.20 -9.86 -4.39
N SER A 138 16.48 -10.96 -3.68
CA SER A 138 17.70 -11.77 -3.88
C SER A 138 17.70 -12.41 -5.27
N ALA A 139 16.59 -13.00 -5.70
CA ALA A 139 16.45 -13.57 -7.03
C ALA A 139 16.59 -12.50 -8.13
N LYS A 140 16.06 -11.29 -7.91
CA LYS A 140 16.21 -10.17 -8.84
C LYS A 140 17.66 -9.71 -8.96
N ARG A 141 18.40 -9.66 -7.83
CA ARG A 141 19.84 -9.35 -7.81
C ARG A 141 20.65 -10.42 -8.54
N ALA A 142 20.34 -11.69 -8.33
CA ALA A 142 21.02 -12.79 -9.00
C ALA A 142 20.88 -12.77 -10.54
N ARG A 143 19.80 -12.10 -11.04
CA ARG A 143 19.59 -11.86 -12.49
C ARG A 143 20.31 -10.62 -13.02
N GLY A 144 21.21 -10.02 -12.24
CA GLY A 144 22.00 -8.85 -12.63
C GLY A 144 21.32 -7.49 -12.45
N ASN A 145 20.14 -7.46 -11.82
CA ASN A 145 19.48 -6.17 -11.55
C ASN A 145 20.14 -5.47 -10.36
N SER A 146 20.38 -4.17 -10.49
CA SER A 146 20.72 -3.33 -9.35
C SER A 146 19.50 -3.17 -8.46
N VAL A 147 19.57 -3.63 -7.21
CA VAL A 147 18.47 -3.54 -6.25
C VAL A 147 18.97 -2.98 -4.92
N LYS A 148 18.25 -2.00 -4.39
CA LYS A 148 18.50 -1.45 -3.06
C LYS A 148 18.19 -2.50 -1.98
N PRO A 149 18.84 -2.43 -0.80
CA PRO A 149 18.39 -3.19 0.37
C PRO A 149 16.91 -2.94 0.68
N LEU A 150 16.18 -3.98 1.09
CA LEU A 150 14.74 -3.91 1.31
C LEU A 150 14.32 -2.76 2.25
N PRO A 151 14.98 -2.53 3.42
CA PRO A 151 14.64 -1.39 4.26
C PRO A 151 14.88 -0.03 3.58
N ALA A 152 15.95 0.12 2.81
CA ALA A 152 16.22 1.36 2.09
C ALA A 152 15.15 1.64 1.03
N ALA A 153 14.68 0.60 0.34
CA ALA A 153 13.57 0.74 -0.62
C ALA A 153 12.24 1.15 0.05
N LEU A 154 12.00 0.69 1.29
CA LEU A 154 10.84 1.12 2.08
C LEU A 154 10.95 2.57 2.52
N THR A 155 12.13 3.01 2.98
CA THR A 155 12.38 4.42 3.33
C THR A 155 12.14 5.34 2.12
N ASP A 156 12.69 4.98 0.96
CA ASP A 156 12.48 5.75 -0.29
C ASP A 156 11.00 5.77 -0.73
N ALA A 157 10.25 4.75 -0.35
CA ALA A 157 8.82 4.66 -0.62
C ALA A 157 7.94 5.39 0.41
N GLY A 158 8.53 6.16 1.34
CA GLY A 158 7.80 6.93 2.34
C GLY A 158 7.40 6.14 3.59
N CYS A 159 8.04 4.99 3.86
CA CYS A 159 7.78 4.15 5.03
C CYS A 159 9.04 3.99 5.90
N PRO A 160 9.59 5.08 6.48
CA PRO A 160 10.86 5.01 7.23
C PRO A 160 10.74 4.27 8.55
N LEU A 161 9.63 4.41 9.28
CA LEU A 161 9.43 3.76 10.58
C LEU A 161 9.19 2.25 10.40
N PHE A 162 8.39 1.88 9.43
CA PHE A 162 8.21 0.48 9.07
C PHE A 162 9.50 -0.15 8.53
N ALA A 163 10.34 0.60 7.82
CA ALA A 163 11.66 0.14 7.39
C ALA A 163 12.55 -0.27 8.57
N GLU A 164 12.49 0.45 9.70
CA GLU A 164 13.20 0.08 10.93
C GLU A 164 12.65 -1.23 11.54
N ARG A 165 11.33 -1.43 11.54
CA ARG A 165 10.73 -2.71 11.97
C ARG A 165 11.22 -3.85 11.09
N VAL A 166 11.20 -3.66 9.77
CA VAL A 166 11.68 -4.66 8.79
C VAL A 166 13.17 -4.97 8.98
N LYS A 167 14.03 -3.99 9.34
CA LYS A 167 15.43 -4.27 9.73
C LYS A 167 15.51 -5.23 10.92
N GLY A 168 14.65 -5.06 11.92
CA GLY A 168 14.53 -5.99 13.06
C GLY A 168 14.15 -7.39 12.59
N HIS A 169 13.15 -7.51 11.73
CA HIS A 169 12.72 -8.80 11.18
C HIS A 169 13.80 -9.48 10.33
N VAL A 170 14.54 -8.72 9.53
CA VAL A 170 15.68 -9.25 8.76
C VAL A 170 16.75 -9.83 9.68
N ARG A 171 17.10 -9.13 10.76
CA ARG A 171 18.06 -9.64 11.76
C ARG A 171 17.56 -10.91 12.43
N PHE A 172 16.30 -10.94 12.81
CA PHE A 172 15.66 -12.13 13.41
C PHE A 172 15.72 -13.33 12.47
N LEU A 173 15.42 -13.13 11.18
CA LEU A 173 15.44 -14.18 10.14
C LEU A 173 16.85 -14.65 9.80
N ALA A 174 17.87 -13.81 9.98
CA ALA A 174 19.26 -14.19 9.78
C ALA A 174 19.81 -15.11 10.88
N GLY A 175 19.12 -15.21 12.02
CA GLY A 175 19.57 -15.98 13.17
C GLY A 175 20.74 -15.31 13.91
N PRO A 176 21.21 -15.91 15.02
CA PRO A 176 22.39 -15.41 15.72
C PRO A 176 23.63 -15.59 14.82
N LEU A 177 24.49 -14.55 14.79
CA LEU A 177 25.77 -14.65 14.12
C LEU A 177 26.53 -15.87 14.66
N PRO A 178 27.12 -16.71 13.79
CA PRO A 178 27.99 -17.78 14.25
C PRO A 178 29.13 -17.14 15.07
N ARG A 179 29.36 -17.70 16.28
CA ARG A 179 30.47 -17.30 17.16
C ARG A 179 31.79 -17.70 16.56
#